data_4263a04102acdac1dc5ea07f7aed4d4c
#
_entry.id   4263a04102acdac1dc5ea07f7aed4d4c
#
_cell.length_a   1.000
_cell.length_b   1.000
_cell.length_c   1.000
_cell.angle_alpha   90.00
_cell.angle_beta   90.00
_cell.angle_gamma   90.00
#
_symmetry.space_group_name_H-M   'P 1'
#
loop_
_entity.id
_entity.type
_entity.pdbx_description
1 polymer ?
#
loop_
_entity_poly.entity_id
_entity_poly.type
_entity_poly.pdbx_seq_one_letter_code
_entity_poly.pdbx_strand_id
1 'polypeptide(L)'
;GIDYQNPLFRNLDGTTRIRGMWDQTAENGGFELTGNRPFLFPFLYGKEYTAQDIDKALESDAPLDMVPATDPNGHGTFLAGIAAGRYEASMSFVGAAPLCHLGVVKLKPAKQYLRQYYMIPDNADAYQSNDIMMGITYLALLARRHRMPLVICLGLGTNHGGHSGAAPVGEVLNSLRAFMGVAAVCPAGNEAGLRHLHLGQVNGPAGGYSDYNEVELRVGEGEKGFAIELWANSPEIY
;
A
#
# COMPACT_ATOMS: atom_id res chain seq x y z
N GLY A 1 6.24 -5.44 2.83
CA GLY A 1 7.54 -5.96 2.42
C GLY A 1 7.43 -7.00 1.33
N ILE A 2 8.58 -7.51 0.90
CA ILE A 2 8.70 -8.65 -0.01
C ILE A 2 9.97 -9.41 0.36
N ASP A 3 9.91 -10.73 0.32
CA ASP A 3 11.11 -11.58 0.29
C ASP A 3 11.66 -11.61 -1.16
N TYR A 4 12.55 -10.68 -1.48
CA TYR A 4 13.12 -10.55 -2.82
C TYR A 4 14.02 -11.73 -3.21
N GLN A 5 14.46 -12.54 -2.24
CA GLN A 5 15.28 -13.73 -2.47
C GLN A 5 14.46 -14.91 -2.99
N ASN A 6 13.13 -14.84 -2.88
CA ASN A 6 12.24 -15.91 -3.30
C ASN A 6 12.37 -16.18 -4.82
N PRO A 7 12.54 -17.44 -5.24
CA PRO A 7 12.68 -17.83 -6.66
C PRO A 7 11.53 -17.36 -7.55
N LEU A 8 10.33 -17.18 -6.99
CA LEU A 8 9.15 -16.70 -7.72
C LEU A 8 9.36 -15.32 -8.36
N PHE A 9 10.29 -14.52 -7.84
CA PHE A 9 10.55 -13.15 -8.31
C PHE A 9 11.82 -13.02 -9.16
N ARG A 10 12.40 -14.15 -9.58
CA ARG A 10 13.60 -14.19 -10.42
C ARG A 10 13.29 -14.60 -11.86
N ASN A 11 14.16 -14.21 -12.77
CA ASN A 11 14.22 -14.71 -14.12
C ASN A 11 14.83 -16.14 -14.14
N LEU A 12 14.81 -16.79 -15.30
CA LEU A 12 15.41 -18.12 -15.48
C LEU A 12 16.93 -18.11 -15.30
N ASP A 13 17.58 -16.99 -15.57
CA ASP A 13 19.03 -16.79 -15.39
C ASP A 13 19.41 -16.43 -13.93
N GLY A 14 18.44 -16.42 -13.03
CA GLY A 14 18.64 -16.10 -11.61
C GLY A 14 18.56 -14.61 -11.27
N THR A 15 18.57 -13.71 -12.24
CA THR A 15 18.44 -12.27 -12.01
C THR A 15 17.05 -11.88 -11.50
N THR A 16 16.96 -10.74 -10.81
CA THR A 16 15.67 -10.28 -10.27
C THR A 16 14.72 -9.74 -11.35
N ARG A 17 13.43 -9.94 -11.12
CA ARG A 17 12.34 -9.28 -11.87
C ARG A 17 11.90 -7.97 -11.23
N ILE A 18 12.45 -7.63 -10.04
CA ILE A 18 12.16 -6.39 -9.32
C ILE A 18 12.98 -5.27 -9.95
N ARG A 19 12.32 -4.31 -10.61
CA ARG A 19 12.96 -3.16 -11.27
C ARG A 19 13.38 -2.07 -10.31
N GLY A 20 12.72 -2.00 -9.18
CA GLY A 20 13.04 -1.08 -8.09
C GLY A 20 12.24 -1.43 -6.85
N MET A 21 12.86 -1.27 -5.70
CA MET A 21 12.24 -1.47 -4.40
C MET A 21 12.57 -0.28 -3.50
N TRP A 22 11.54 0.38 -3.01
CA TRP A 22 11.69 1.44 -2.03
C TRP A 22 11.35 0.93 -0.64
N ASP A 23 12.37 0.82 0.20
CA ASP A 23 12.21 0.53 1.63
C ASP A 23 12.07 1.82 2.41
N GLN A 24 10.85 2.14 2.84
CA GLN A 24 10.55 3.32 3.65
C GLN A 24 11.03 3.20 5.10
N THR A 25 11.42 2.00 5.54
CA THR A 25 11.91 1.75 6.91
C THR A 25 13.40 1.99 7.05
N ALA A 26 14.15 2.12 5.96
CA ALA A 26 15.59 2.34 5.99
C ALA A 26 15.93 3.73 6.55
N GLU A 27 16.72 3.78 7.64
CA GLU A 27 17.00 5.01 8.37
C GLU A 27 18.02 5.93 7.66
N ASN A 28 18.91 5.39 6.85
CA ASN A 28 20.04 6.12 6.25
C ASN A 28 19.94 6.30 4.73
N GLY A 29 18.73 6.31 4.20
CA GLY A 29 18.47 6.63 2.81
C GLY A 29 18.48 8.14 2.54
N GLY A 30 19.17 8.92 3.37
CA GLY A 30 19.34 10.35 3.18
C GLY A 30 19.79 10.64 1.76
N PHE A 31 19.09 11.53 1.11
CA PHE A 31 19.38 12.07 -0.20
C PHE A 31 20.82 12.61 -0.22
N GLU A 32 21.77 11.82 -0.66
CA GLU A 32 23.04 12.36 -1.08
C GLU A 32 22.79 13.20 -2.33
N LEU A 33 22.77 14.53 -2.15
CA LEU A 33 22.74 15.50 -3.24
C LEU A 33 24.01 15.44 -4.12
N THR A 34 24.92 14.53 -3.82
CA THR A 34 26.18 14.38 -4.49
C THR A 34 26.11 13.34 -5.58
N GLY A 35 26.04 13.79 -6.81
CA GLY A 35 26.32 13.01 -8.01
C GLY A 35 25.11 12.68 -8.85
N ASN A 36 25.15 13.09 -10.06
CA ASN A 36 24.52 12.68 -11.34
C ASN A 36 23.34 11.68 -11.30
N ARG A 37 22.50 11.64 -10.25
CA ARG A 37 21.20 10.99 -10.29
C ARG A 37 20.18 12.00 -10.78
N PRO A 38 19.69 11.87 -12.00
CA PRO A 38 18.73 12.82 -12.52
C PRO A 38 17.44 12.73 -11.73
N PHE A 39 17.03 13.81 -11.07
CA PHE A 39 15.66 14.30 -10.82
C PHE A 39 14.52 13.30 -10.49
N LEU A 40 14.77 12.05 -10.09
CA LEU A 40 13.75 10.99 -10.15
C LEU A 40 13.35 10.38 -8.80
N PHE A 41 13.96 10.79 -7.70
CA PHE A 41 13.57 10.32 -6.38
C PHE A 41 13.39 11.51 -5.42
N PRO A 42 12.20 12.13 -5.40
CA PRO A 42 11.93 13.31 -4.57
C PRO A 42 11.68 12.97 -3.08
N PHE A 43 11.90 11.73 -2.67
CA PHE A 43 11.55 11.28 -1.33
C PHE A 43 12.73 11.45 -0.38
N LEU A 44 12.49 12.15 0.73
CA LEU A 44 13.52 12.53 1.71
C LEU A 44 13.79 11.44 2.76
N TYR A 45 13.22 10.24 2.61
CA TYR A 45 13.35 9.14 3.57
C TYR A 45 13.32 7.78 2.87
N GLY A 46 13.73 6.75 3.59
CA GLY A 46 13.84 5.41 3.04
C GLY A 46 14.99 5.28 2.05
N LYS A 47 15.12 4.13 1.46
CA LYS A 47 16.17 3.81 0.47
C LYS A 47 15.59 3.07 -0.72
N GLU A 48 15.95 3.52 -1.93
CA GLU A 48 15.66 2.78 -3.16
C GLU A 48 16.78 1.77 -3.42
N TYR A 49 16.39 0.55 -3.71
CA TYR A 49 17.25 -0.50 -4.25
C TYR A 49 16.88 -0.77 -5.69
N THR A 50 17.83 -0.61 -6.59
CA THR A 50 17.65 -0.90 -8.02
C THR A 50 17.73 -2.41 -8.30
N ALA A 51 17.32 -2.84 -9.50
CA ALA A 51 17.52 -4.23 -9.92
C ALA A 51 18.99 -4.67 -9.78
N GLN A 52 19.94 -3.79 -10.10
CA GLN A 52 21.37 -4.08 -9.98
C GLN A 52 21.81 -4.27 -8.53
N ASP A 53 21.26 -3.50 -7.59
CA ASP A 53 21.57 -3.67 -6.17
C ASP A 53 21.03 -5.01 -5.66
N ILE A 54 19.83 -5.38 -6.09
CA ILE A 54 19.21 -6.66 -5.74
C ILE A 54 19.97 -7.83 -6.36
N ASP A 55 20.35 -7.75 -7.64
CA ASP A 55 21.12 -8.82 -8.30
C ASP A 55 22.46 -9.03 -7.60
N LYS A 56 23.19 -7.98 -7.26
CA LYS A 56 24.43 -8.08 -6.48
C LYS A 56 24.21 -8.73 -5.11
N ALA A 57 23.10 -8.37 -4.43
CA ALA A 57 22.76 -8.99 -3.16
C ALA A 57 22.48 -10.50 -3.34
N LEU A 58 21.77 -10.90 -4.40
CA LEU A 58 21.44 -12.28 -4.70
C LEU A 58 22.68 -13.15 -5.04
N GLU A 59 23.76 -12.55 -5.52
CA GLU A 59 25.05 -13.18 -5.79
C GLU A 59 25.95 -13.28 -4.53
N SER A 60 25.59 -12.56 -3.46
CA SER A 60 26.36 -12.51 -2.21
C SER A 60 25.99 -13.66 -1.28
N ASP A 61 26.96 -14.10 -0.47
CA ASP A 61 26.75 -15.06 0.63
C ASP A 61 25.90 -14.46 1.77
N ALA A 62 25.77 -13.12 1.84
CA ALA A 62 25.00 -12.38 2.84
C ALA A 62 24.09 -11.34 2.18
N PRO A 63 23.03 -11.74 1.46
CA PRO A 63 22.17 -10.82 0.72
C PRO A 63 21.57 -9.70 1.55
N LEU A 64 21.20 -10.00 2.80
CA LEU A 64 20.54 -9.04 3.70
C LEU A 64 21.50 -7.96 4.23
N ASP A 65 22.81 -8.14 4.16
CA ASP A 65 23.79 -7.11 4.51
C ASP A 65 23.79 -6.00 3.45
N MET A 66 23.48 -6.34 2.20
CA MET A 66 23.40 -5.39 1.08
C MET A 66 22.01 -4.78 0.90
N VAL A 67 20.98 -5.64 0.99
CA VAL A 67 19.56 -5.26 0.83
C VAL A 67 18.79 -5.82 2.03
N PRO A 68 18.72 -5.10 3.17
CA PRO A 68 18.13 -5.59 4.42
C PRO A 68 16.58 -5.58 4.41
N ALA A 69 15.97 -5.37 3.25
CA ALA A 69 14.53 -5.36 3.11
C ALA A 69 13.95 -6.78 3.29
N THR A 70 13.09 -6.94 4.27
CA THR A 70 12.44 -8.22 4.61
C THR A 70 10.92 -8.08 4.65
N ASP A 71 10.23 -9.20 4.68
CA ASP A 71 8.78 -9.31 4.85
C ASP A 71 8.45 -10.25 6.02
N PRO A 72 8.50 -9.76 7.27
CA PRO A 72 8.40 -10.62 8.46
C PRO A 72 7.09 -11.39 8.58
N ASN A 73 5.98 -10.82 8.10
CA ASN A 73 4.67 -11.47 8.16
C ASN A 73 4.30 -12.21 6.86
N GLY A 74 5.10 -12.08 5.81
CA GLY A 74 4.90 -12.76 4.53
C GLY A 74 3.75 -12.25 3.66
N HIS A 75 2.99 -11.26 4.12
CA HIS A 75 1.79 -10.80 3.43
C HIS A 75 2.09 -10.22 2.04
N GLY A 76 3.08 -9.34 1.93
CA GLY A 76 3.45 -8.75 0.65
C GLY A 76 4.06 -9.76 -0.32
N THR A 77 4.86 -10.68 0.19
CA THR A 77 5.43 -11.79 -0.59
C THR A 77 4.34 -12.69 -1.15
N PHE A 78 3.36 -13.03 -0.32
CA PHE A 78 2.20 -13.84 -0.71
C PHE A 78 1.39 -13.15 -1.83
N LEU A 79 1.03 -11.88 -1.66
CA LEU A 79 0.29 -11.12 -2.67
C LEU A 79 1.07 -10.98 -3.97
N ALA A 80 2.35 -10.65 -3.89
CA ALA A 80 3.23 -10.55 -5.07
C ALA A 80 3.37 -11.91 -5.79
N GLY A 81 3.45 -13.00 -5.03
CA GLY A 81 3.46 -14.37 -5.57
C GLY A 81 2.22 -14.70 -6.38
N ILE A 82 1.03 -14.45 -5.80
CA ILE A 82 -0.25 -14.68 -6.50
C ILE A 82 -0.36 -13.80 -7.76
N ALA A 83 0.02 -12.54 -7.66
CA ALA A 83 -0.08 -11.60 -8.79
C ALA A 83 0.94 -11.92 -9.89
N ALA A 84 2.18 -12.24 -9.53
CA ALA A 84 3.31 -12.16 -10.45
C ALA A 84 4.35 -13.27 -10.29
N GLY A 85 4.10 -14.28 -9.46
CA GLY A 85 5.04 -15.39 -9.24
C GLY A 85 5.32 -16.14 -10.55
N ARG A 86 6.61 -16.36 -10.85
CA ARG A 86 7.01 -17.23 -11.96
C ARG A 86 6.61 -18.66 -11.65
N TYR A 87 6.42 -19.47 -12.70
CA TYR A 87 6.23 -20.91 -12.50
C TYR A 87 7.41 -21.51 -11.74
N GLU A 88 7.08 -22.22 -10.68
CA GLU A 88 8.03 -22.94 -9.84
C GLU A 88 7.58 -24.39 -9.69
N ALA A 89 8.36 -25.29 -10.29
CA ALA A 89 7.98 -26.70 -10.39
C ALA A 89 7.86 -27.38 -9.01
N SER A 90 8.70 -26.98 -8.06
CA SER A 90 8.68 -27.54 -6.70
C SER A 90 7.41 -27.22 -5.93
N MET A 91 6.76 -26.10 -6.26
CA MET A 91 5.51 -25.65 -5.65
C MET A 91 4.27 -25.96 -6.51
N SER A 92 4.45 -26.42 -7.75
CA SER A 92 3.37 -26.55 -8.75
C SER A 92 2.51 -25.28 -8.84
N PHE A 93 3.15 -24.12 -8.77
CA PHE A 93 2.48 -22.82 -8.65
C PHE A 93 2.96 -21.85 -9.74
N VAL A 94 2.03 -21.02 -10.20
CA VAL A 94 2.31 -19.88 -11.07
C VAL A 94 1.33 -18.74 -10.74
N GLY A 95 1.81 -17.51 -10.68
CA GLY A 95 1.00 -16.31 -10.50
C GLY A 95 0.25 -15.92 -11.77
N ALA A 96 -0.67 -14.96 -11.64
CA ALA A 96 -1.52 -14.51 -12.74
C ALA A 96 -0.73 -13.84 -13.89
N ALA A 97 0.36 -13.14 -13.59
CA ALA A 97 1.21 -12.44 -14.55
C ALA A 97 2.70 -12.82 -14.39
N PRO A 98 3.08 -14.07 -14.69
CA PRO A 98 4.39 -14.63 -14.32
C PRO A 98 5.57 -14.00 -15.07
N LEU A 99 5.34 -13.24 -16.12
CA LEU A 99 6.38 -12.59 -16.91
C LEU A 99 6.46 -11.07 -16.69
N CYS A 100 5.61 -10.49 -15.83
CA CYS A 100 5.67 -9.06 -15.54
C CYS A 100 6.90 -8.69 -14.73
N HIS A 101 7.32 -7.44 -14.82
CA HIS A 101 8.29 -6.85 -13.91
C HIS A 101 7.59 -6.36 -12.64
N LEU A 102 8.33 -6.24 -11.56
CA LEU A 102 7.83 -5.83 -10.26
C LEU A 102 8.44 -4.48 -9.85
N GLY A 103 7.61 -3.60 -9.31
CA GLY A 103 8.01 -2.47 -8.50
C GLY A 103 7.47 -2.68 -7.08
N VAL A 104 8.28 -2.45 -6.06
CA VAL A 104 7.93 -2.77 -4.68
C VAL A 104 8.09 -1.55 -3.78
N VAL A 105 7.12 -1.36 -2.89
CA VAL A 105 7.23 -0.42 -1.78
C VAL A 105 7.05 -1.19 -0.49
N LYS A 106 8.07 -1.17 0.35
CA LYS A 106 7.97 -1.61 1.74
C LYS A 106 7.58 -0.39 2.59
N LEU A 107 6.34 -0.36 3.02
CA LEU A 107 5.81 0.73 3.83
C LEU A 107 6.42 0.72 5.22
N LYS A 108 6.66 1.90 5.77
CA LYS A 108 7.03 2.03 7.19
C LYS A 108 5.79 1.99 8.07
N PRO A 109 5.89 1.45 9.30
CA PRO A 109 4.80 1.45 10.26
C PRO A 109 4.32 2.89 10.57
N ALA A 110 3.03 3.02 10.87
CA ALA A 110 2.46 4.27 11.34
C ALA A 110 3.15 4.76 12.61
N LYS A 111 3.33 6.07 12.71
CA LYS A 111 3.97 6.70 13.88
C LYS A 111 3.20 6.43 15.16
N GLN A 112 3.91 6.30 16.27
CA GLN A 112 3.33 5.93 17.57
C GLN A 112 2.18 6.85 18.00
N TYR A 113 2.29 8.15 17.77
CA TYR A 113 1.22 9.08 18.14
C TYR A 113 -0.07 8.86 17.35
N LEU A 114 0.01 8.43 16.07
CA LEU A 114 -1.16 8.06 15.27
C LEU A 114 -1.77 6.76 15.78
N ARG A 115 -0.93 5.77 16.11
CA ARG A 115 -1.41 4.51 16.70
C ARG A 115 -2.15 4.74 18.00
N GLN A 116 -1.63 5.63 18.86
CA GLN A 116 -2.29 6.00 20.11
C GLN A 116 -3.60 6.75 19.87
N TYR A 117 -3.59 7.72 18.94
CA TYR A 117 -4.80 8.50 18.63
C TYR A 117 -5.94 7.62 18.11
N TYR A 118 -5.64 6.66 17.23
CA TYR A 118 -6.62 5.73 16.66
C TYR A 118 -6.80 4.45 17.50
N MET A 119 -6.21 4.40 18.70
CA MET A 119 -6.31 3.25 19.61
C MET A 119 -5.92 1.91 18.97
N ILE A 120 -4.93 1.92 18.08
CA ILE A 120 -4.47 0.75 17.35
C ILE A 120 -3.64 -0.13 18.30
N PRO A 121 -3.97 -1.42 18.48
CA PRO A 121 -3.20 -2.34 19.29
C PRO A 121 -1.75 -2.45 18.81
N ASP A 122 -0.80 -2.63 19.75
CA ASP A 122 0.63 -2.68 19.43
C ASP A 122 1.01 -3.84 18.50
N ASN A 123 0.25 -4.93 18.53
CA ASN A 123 0.45 -6.11 17.70
C ASN A 123 -0.26 -6.03 16.33
N ALA A 124 -0.99 -4.96 16.03
CA ALA A 124 -1.65 -4.77 14.75
C ALA A 124 -0.75 -4.01 13.77
N ASP A 125 -0.70 -4.45 12.53
CA ASP A 125 -0.05 -3.70 11.45
C ASP A 125 -0.88 -2.47 11.09
N ALA A 126 -0.23 -1.31 11.05
CA ALA A 126 -0.85 -0.06 10.65
C ALA A 126 0.14 0.82 9.89
N TYR A 127 -0.38 1.48 8.86
CA TYR A 127 0.39 2.35 7.97
C TYR A 127 -0.32 3.69 7.83
N GLN A 128 0.42 4.77 7.59
CA GLN A 128 -0.19 6.09 7.42
C GLN A 128 -0.42 6.42 5.94
N SER A 129 -1.50 7.12 5.67
CA SER A 129 -1.95 7.46 4.31
C SER A 129 -0.88 8.20 3.49
N ASN A 130 -0.12 9.09 4.13
CA ASN A 130 0.95 9.83 3.45
C ASN A 130 2.02 8.91 2.87
N ASP A 131 2.43 7.88 3.60
CA ASP A 131 3.45 6.94 3.14
C ASP A 131 2.92 6.03 2.03
N ILE A 132 1.62 5.71 2.06
CA ILE A 132 0.94 4.98 0.99
C ILE A 132 0.89 5.85 -0.28
N MET A 133 0.47 7.13 -0.18
CA MET A 133 0.43 8.06 -1.32
C MET A 133 1.80 8.25 -1.96
N MET A 134 2.83 8.40 -1.12
CA MET A 134 4.22 8.50 -1.60
C MET A 134 4.67 7.21 -2.27
N GLY A 135 4.26 6.04 -1.75
CA GLY A 135 4.52 4.74 -2.37
C GLY A 135 3.87 4.59 -3.75
N ILE A 136 2.63 5.01 -3.90
CA ILE A 136 1.91 5.06 -5.18
C ILE A 136 2.66 5.96 -6.17
N THR A 137 3.07 7.14 -5.73
CA THR A 137 3.84 8.09 -6.54
C THR A 137 5.17 7.49 -6.99
N TYR A 138 5.89 6.81 -6.09
CA TYR A 138 7.12 6.09 -6.43
C TYR A 138 6.92 5.08 -7.55
N LEU A 139 5.89 4.22 -7.45
CA LEU A 139 5.59 3.21 -8.47
C LEU A 139 5.26 3.85 -9.83
N ALA A 140 4.51 4.95 -9.84
CA ALA A 140 4.23 5.70 -11.06
C ALA A 140 5.50 6.27 -11.71
N LEU A 141 6.41 6.83 -10.92
CA LEU A 141 7.71 7.32 -11.39
C LEU A 141 8.61 6.18 -11.87
N LEU A 142 8.62 5.05 -11.17
CA LEU A 142 9.38 3.86 -11.58
C LEU A 142 8.90 3.33 -12.94
N ALA A 143 7.58 3.17 -13.11
CA ALA A 143 6.99 2.73 -14.37
C ALA A 143 7.31 3.69 -15.52
N ARG A 144 7.24 5.01 -15.29
CA ARG A 144 7.61 6.04 -16.25
C ARG A 144 9.10 5.97 -16.61
N ARG A 145 9.99 5.75 -15.64
CA ARG A 145 11.44 5.57 -15.83
C ARG A 145 11.72 4.41 -16.80
N HIS A 146 10.96 3.33 -16.65
CA HIS A 146 11.10 2.13 -17.50
C HIS A 146 10.20 2.14 -18.74
N ARG A 147 9.39 3.17 -18.95
CA ARG A 147 8.44 3.29 -20.08
C ARG A 147 7.49 2.09 -20.17
N MET A 148 6.99 1.64 -19.03
CA MET A 148 6.12 0.47 -18.91
C MET A 148 4.73 0.86 -18.42
N PRO A 149 3.67 0.14 -18.83
CA PRO A 149 2.38 0.24 -18.18
C PRO A 149 2.48 -0.22 -16.72
N LEU A 150 1.57 0.26 -15.89
CA LEU A 150 1.58 0.03 -14.44
C LEU A 150 0.25 -0.53 -13.96
N VAL A 151 0.30 -1.61 -13.21
CA VAL A 151 -0.81 -2.07 -12.38
C VAL A 151 -0.38 -1.97 -10.92
N ILE A 152 -1.06 -1.14 -10.14
CA ILE A 152 -0.82 -0.98 -8.71
C ILE A 152 -1.72 -1.95 -7.97
N CYS A 153 -1.14 -2.83 -7.15
CA CYS A 153 -1.85 -3.69 -6.23
C CYS A 153 -1.71 -3.13 -4.81
N LEU A 154 -2.80 -2.64 -4.23
CA LEU A 154 -2.87 -2.23 -2.85
C LEU A 154 -3.45 -3.37 -2.03
N GLY A 155 -2.60 -4.07 -1.27
CA GLY A 155 -3.02 -5.15 -0.37
C GLY A 155 -3.42 -4.64 1.03
N LEU A 156 -3.95 -3.42 1.11
CA LEU A 156 -4.28 -2.71 2.35
C LEU A 156 -5.69 -2.16 2.28
N GLY A 157 -6.38 -2.12 3.41
CA GLY A 157 -7.70 -1.54 3.55
C GLY A 157 -7.79 -0.63 4.77
N THR A 158 -8.85 0.17 4.84
CA THR A 158 -9.18 1.01 5.98
C THR A 158 -10.69 1.25 6.03
N ASN A 159 -11.22 1.43 7.24
CA ASN A 159 -12.59 1.90 7.46
C ASN A 159 -12.68 3.43 7.57
N HIS A 160 -11.54 4.13 7.53
CA HIS A 160 -11.51 5.59 7.59
C HIS A 160 -11.88 6.23 6.26
N GLY A 161 -12.58 7.36 6.34
CA GLY A 161 -12.94 8.16 5.19
C GLY A 161 -14.36 7.94 4.69
N GLY A 162 -14.81 8.79 3.79
CA GLY A 162 -16.19 8.86 3.32
C GLY A 162 -16.62 7.75 2.35
N HIS A 163 -15.80 6.74 2.10
CA HIS A 163 -16.04 5.60 1.19
C HIS A 163 -16.51 5.98 -0.23
N SER A 164 -16.46 7.26 -0.59
CA SER A 164 -16.82 7.80 -1.91
C SER A 164 -15.65 7.85 -2.90
N GLY A 165 -14.44 7.47 -2.45
CA GLY A 165 -13.21 7.64 -3.21
C GLY A 165 -12.58 9.03 -3.13
N ALA A 166 -13.20 9.97 -2.41
CA ALA A 166 -12.69 11.35 -2.21
C ALA A 166 -11.66 11.47 -1.07
N ALA A 167 -11.31 10.37 -0.40
CA ALA A 167 -10.21 10.38 0.56
C ALA A 167 -8.87 10.63 -0.15
N PRO A 168 -7.86 11.22 0.52
CA PRO A 168 -6.59 11.61 -0.12
C PRO A 168 -5.91 10.50 -0.93
N VAL A 169 -5.92 9.26 -0.45
CA VAL A 169 -5.39 8.10 -1.21
C VAL A 169 -6.21 7.85 -2.48
N GLY A 170 -7.55 7.98 -2.39
CA GLY A 170 -8.44 7.86 -3.54
C GLY A 170 -8.17 8.94 -4.58
N GLU A 171 -7.96 10.19 -4.17
CA GLU A 171 -7.62 11.29 -5.07
C GLU A 171 -6.28 11.08 -5.78
N VAL A 172 -5.26 10.57 -5.09
CA VAL A 172 -3.98 10.21 -5.72
C VAL A 172 -4.20 9.12 -6.77
N LEU A 173 -4.96 8.07 -6.45
CA LEU A 173 -5.28 7.01 -7.42
C LEU A 173 -6.10 7.54 -8.60
N ASN A 174 -7.08 8.42 -8.34
CA ASN A 174 -7.88 9.04 -9.38
C ASN A 174 -7.03 9.92 -10.32
N SER A 175 -6.04 10.62 -9.80
CA SER A 175 -5.13 11.44 -10.61
C SER A 175 -4.33 10.59 -11.61
N LEU A 176 -4.02 9.34 -11.26
CA LEU A 176 -3.30 8.42 -12.15
C LEU A 176 -4.14 7.96 -13.35
N ARG A 177 -5.47 8.06 -13.28
CA ARG A 177 -6.36 7.74 -14.43
C ARG A 177 -6.10 8.61 -15.65
N ALA A 178 -5.53 9.80 -15.46
CA ALA A 178 -5.14 10.68 -16.57
C ALA A 178 -4.00 10.10 -17.42
N PHE A 179 -3.30 9.09 -16.90
CA PHE A 179 -2.20 8.46 -17.62
C PHE A 179 -2.66 7.13 -18.23
N MET A 180 -2.59 7.05 -19.57
CA MET A 180 -2.86 5.77 -20.28
C MET A 180 -1.90 4.69 -19.80
N GLY A 181 -2.41 3.47 -19.63
CA GLY A 181 -1.61 2.32 -19.21
C GLY A 181 -1.39 2.22 -17.69
N VAL A 182 -2.14 2.97 -16.88
CA VAL A 182 -2.11 2.84 -15.43
C VAL A 182 -3.44 2.30 -14.92
N ALA A 183 -3.40 1.27 -14.08
CA ALA A 183 -4.54 0.72 -13.36
C ALA A 183 -4.19 0.52 -11.88
N ALA A 184 -5.19 0.60 -11.01
CA ALA A 184 -5.04 0.29 -9.59
C ALA A 184 -6.12 -0.70 -9.16
N VAL A 185 -5.73 -1.66 -8.32
CA VAL A 185 -6.59 -2.68 -7.74
C VAL A 185 -6.51 -2.56 -6.22
N CYS A 186 -7.66 -2.38 -5.59
CA CYS A 186 -7.82 -2.28 -4.15
C CYS A 186 -8.68 -3.45 -3.65
N PRO A 187 -8.38 -4.03 -2.48
CA PRO A 187 -9.22 -5.07 -1.89
C PRO A 187 -10.53 -4.48 -1.35
N ALA A 188 -11.55 -5.29 -1.33
CA ALA A 188 -12.79 -4.95 -0.62
C ALA A 188 -12.65 -5.05 0.91
N GLY A 189 -11.57 -5.65 1.41
CA GLY A 189 -11.33 -5.94 2.82
C GLY A 189 -11.87 -7.31 3.23
N ASN A 190 -11.54 -7.72 4.46
CA ASN A 190 -11.89 -9.01 5.04
C ASN A 190 -12.97 -8.91 6.14
N GLU A 191 -13.61 -7.75 6.27
CA GLU A 191 -14.49 -7.41 7.39
C GLU A 191 -15.98 -7.62 7.09
N ALA A 192 -16.30 -8.39 6.06
CA ALA A 192 -17.67 -8.71 5.68
C ALA A 192 -18.49 -9.19 6.89
N GLY A 193 -19.50 -8.45 7.30
CA GLY A 193 -20.36 -8.78 8.43
C GLY A 193 -19.97 -8.13 9.77
N LEU A 194 -18.80 -7.49 9.89
CA LEU A 194 -18.42 -6.73 11.10
C LEU A 194 -19.15 -5.39 11.22
N ARG A 195 -19.81 -4.94 10.14
CA ARG A 195 -20.68 -3.75 10.13
C ARG A 195 -19.98 -2.47 10.57
N HIS A 196 -18.71 -2.28 10.15
CA HIS A 196 -17.94 -1.07 10.45
C HIS A 196 -18.33 0.15 9.59
N LEU A 197 -19.30 -0.01 8.69
CA LEU A 197 -19.86 1.04 7.85
C LEU A 197 -21.36 1.04 7.94
N HIS A 198 -21.97 2.22 8.09
CA HIS A 198 -23.38 2.47 7.90
C HIS A 198 -23.57 3.51 6.79
N LEU A 199 -24.38 3.20 5.80
CA LEU A 199 -24.82 4.14 4.78
C LEU A 199 -26.28 4.50 5.04
N GLY A 200 -26.51 5.75 5.42
CA GLY A 200 -27.83 6.30 5.67
C GLY A 200 -28.13 7.46 4.73
N GLN A 201 -29.40 7.78 4.58
CA GLN A 201 -29.86 9.00 3.92
C GLN A 201 -30.56 9.85 4.96
N VAL A 202 -30.08 11.08 5.17
CA VAL A 202 -30.80 12.07 5.97
C VAL A 202 -31.80 12.72 5.04
N ASN A 203 -33.07 12.38 5.22
CA ASN A 203 -34.15 13.05 4.51
C ASN A 203 -34.46 14.33 5.30
N GLY A 204 -34.12 15.48 4.74
CA GLY A 204 -34.52 16.75 5.29
C GLY A 204 -36.03 16.87 5.32
N PRO A 205 -36.64 17.55 6.31
CA PRO A 205 -38.09 17.67 6.41
C PRO A 205 -38.64 18.47 5.25
N ALA A 206 -39.53 17.86 4.52
CA ALA A 206 -40.54 18.61 3.83
C ALA A 206 -41.52 19.16 4.91
N GLY A 207 -41.03 20.04 5.79
CA GLY A 207 -41.89 20.85 6.68
C GLY A 207 -42.13 20.32 8.12
N GLY A 208 -41.28 19.57 8.78
CA GLY A 208 -41.48 19.16 10.16
C GLY A 208 -40.20 18.83 10.92
N TYR A 209 -40.15 19.19 12.19
CA TYR A 209 -38.99 19.07 13.12
C TYR A 209 -38.74 17.65 13.67
N SER A 210 -39.17 16.57 13.05
CA SER A 210 -39.19 15.24 13.68
C SER A 210 -38.50 14.11 12.95
N ASP A 211 -37.79 14.35 11.84
CA ASP A 211 -37.14 13.25 11.11
C ASP A 211 -35.63 13.21 11.43
N TYR A 212 -35.27 12.46 12.45
CA TYR A 212 -33.90 12.08 12.75
C TYR A 212 -33.72 10.58 12.42
N ASN A 213 -32.54 10.24 11.93
CA ASN A 213 -32.14 8.86 11.76
C ASN A 213 -31.32 8.42 12.96
N GLU A 214 -31.76 7.33 13.58
CA GLU A 214 -30.99 6.71 14.66
C GLU A 214 -30.03 5.67 14.08
N VAL A 215 -28.78 5.69 14.52
CA VAL A 215 -27.79 4.69 14.21
C VAL A 215 -27.37 4.00 15.50
N GLU A 216 -27.65 2.70 15.60
CA GLU A 216 -27.22 1.91 16.74
C GLU A 216 -25.74 1.53 16.60
N LEU A 217 -24.96 1.85 17.60
CA LEU A 217 -23.55 1.49 17.69
C LEU A 217 -23.38 0.40 18.74
N ARG A 218 -22.73 -0.70 18.34
CA ARG A 218 -22.36 -1.76 19.27
C ARG A 218 -20.85 -1.74 19.50
N VAL A 219 -20.43 -1.43 20.70
CA VAL A 219 -19.04 -1.49 21.12
C VAL A 219 -18.74 -2.89 21.66
N GLY A 220 -17.64 -3.50 21.21
CA GLY A 220 -17.21 -4.83 21.66
C GLY A 220 -16.81 -4.83 23.15
N GLU A 221 -16.91 -5.98 23.78
CA GLU A 221 -16.46 -6.16 25.16
C GLU A 221 -14.93 -6.00 25.25
N GLY A 222 -14.46 -5.22 26.23
CA GLY A 222 -13.02 -4.98 26.44
C GLY A 222 -12.39 -3.92 25.54
N GLU A 223 -13.15 -3.29 24.65
CA GLU A 223 -12.66 -2.19 23.85
C GLU A 223 -12.32 -0.96 24.71
N LYS A 224 -11.15 -0.38 24.47
CA LYS A 224 -10.68 0.80 25.22
C LYS A 224 -11.28 2.12 24.71
N GLY A 225 -11.84 2.08 23.51
CA GLY A 225 -12.45 3.23 22.86
C GLY A 225 -12.76 2.92 21.40
N PHE A 226 -13.42 3.87 20.74
CA PHE A 226 -13.77 3.76 19.32
C PHE A 226 -13.78 5.15 18.67
N ALA A 227 -13.60 5.18 17.36
CA ALA A 227 -13.72 6.38 16.56
C ALA A 227 -14.97 6.30 15.69
N ILE A 228 -15.70 7.42 15.58
CA ILE A 228 -16.80 7.57 14.64
C ILE A 228 -16.42 8.66 13.66
N GLU A 229 -16.51 8.37 12.38
CA GLU A 229 -16.38 9.36 11.33
C GLU A 229 -17.73 9.55 10.64
N LEU A 230 -18.18 10.79 10.59
CA LEU A 230 -19.42 11.17 9.92
C LEU A 230 -19.08 11.90 8.62
N TRP A 231 -19.50 11.35 7.52
CA TRP A 231 -19.26 11.92 6.19
C TRP A 231 -20.55 12.21 5.48
N ALA A 232 -20.67 13.38 4.86
CA ALA A 232 -21.80 13.74 4.03
C ALA A 232 -21.35 14.11 2.63
N ASN A 233 -22.12 13.75 1.63
CA ASN A 233 -21.87 14.07 0.23
C ASN A 233 -22.34 15.49 -0.15
N SER A 234 -23.11 16.16 0.74
CA SER A 234 -23.58 17.53 0.57
C SER A 234 -23.00 18.45 1.65
N PRO A 235 -22.64 19.68 1.33
CA PRO A 235 -22.18 20.67 2.32
C PRO A 235 -23.29 21.18 3.27
N GLU A 236 -24.53 20.77 3.06
CA GLU A 236 -25.68 21.21 3.84
C GLU A 236 -25.94 20.30 5.05
N ILE A 237 -24.94 20.17 5.95
CA ILE A 237 -25.18 19.68 7.29
C ILE A 237 -25.24 20.90 8.20
N TYR A 238 -26.43 21.20 8.69
CA TYR A 238 -26.67 22.19 9.72
C TYR A 238 -26.91 21.51 11.08
#